data_015efa18658eec42a1fe20bbad670a22
#
_entry.id   015efa18658eec42a1fe20bbad670a22
#
_cell.length_a   1.000
_cell.length_b   1.000
_cell.length_c   1.000
_cell.angle_alpha   90.00
_cell.angle_beta   90.00
_cell.angle_gamma   90.00
#
_symmetry.space_group_name_H-M   'P 1'
#
loop_
_entity.id
_entity.type
_entity.pdbx_description
1 polymer ?
#
loop_
_entity_poly.entity_id
_entity_poly.type
_entity_poly.pdbx_seq_one_letter_code
_entity_poly.pdbx_strand_id
1 'polypeptide(L)'
;MDFCAETNEVSKRKTACREALEQPIECDITLPEYLPDIQRVLKCSLTAHISSVQKTGDRVTADGTGRLSVLYMSDTGKLQCLEQGVPFSRFFENRAVEECECCVRAKTEYVNCRAVSGRRLDIHGSISITFSCYSCERKKLICACSGGGVETKSEKNEVCNMLGCSEKGFTVSEIYEIGDAKPAISQIVRSYASAVIEDTKAVSGKILIKGELTVKTLYIAETNDNELQTTEHTMPINQIVEVEKADDESINIIKLVISDLAVSAKTDAAGALRLLDAGAEIRAYTETYKSEEMSMVTDAYSVNYEIESKLTPTEIRRLDDSFTDTHLCRGRLDLSGTDTERILDMSVAGIEYNTSRVKDELLISGAIKVNLLTVSKENEISFFERQFDFEYRRREEFSGERTEFSPFITVTGSDYILNSGDTLDARVEITISAAVFSVNTVNVITDITVDSERPKKPSEAALTVYFADKGEKVWDIARHYNTTADKIISENNLEGMLVTEKCRLLIPRA
;
A
#
# COMPACT_ATOMS: atom_id res chain seq x y z
N MET A 1 -44.99 16.24 17.63
CA MET A 1 -44.25 15.49 16.59
C MET A 1 -43.16 14.74 17.31
N ASP A 2 -43.05 13.46 17.01
CA ASP A 2 -42.01 12.62 17.61
C ASP A 2 -40.63 13.07 17.15
N PHE A 3 -39.64 12.94 18.03
CA PHE A 3 -38.25 13.25 17.70
C PHE A 3 -37.70 12.19 16.73
N CYS A 4 -36.99 12.62 15.70
CA CYS A 4 -36.29 11.76 14.75
C CYS A 4 -34.89 12.32 14.47
N ALA A 5 -33.88 11.48 14.58
CA ALA A 5 -32.51 11.81 14.21
C ALA A 5 -32.12 11.06 12.92
N GLU A 6 -31.61 11.79 11.95
CA GLU A 6 -31.00 11.23 10.75
C GLU A 6 -29.51 11.00 11.00
N THR A 7 -29.00 9.87 10.54
CA THR A 7 -27.62 9.48 10.78
C THR A 7 -26.90 9.16 9.48
N ASN A 8 -25.65 9.61 9.37
CA ASN A 8 -24.67 9.18 8.37
C ASN A 8 -23.59 8.32 9.02
N GLU A 9 -22.85 7.59 8.23
CA GLU A 9 -21.75 6.77 8.69
C GLU A 9 -20.41 7.29 8.15
N VAL A 10 -19.43 7.41 9.03
CA VAL A 10 -18.01 7.54 8.64
C VAL A 10 -17.33 6.19 8.79
N SER A 11 -16.53 5.83 7.82
CA SER A 11 -15.86 4.53 7.77
C SER A 11 -14.36 4.68 7.54
N LYS A 12 -13.57 3.91 8.28
CA LYS A 12 -12.11 3.87 8.12
C LYS A 12 -11.57 2.46 8.31
N ARG A 13 -10.45 2.19 7.64
CA ARG A 13 -9.69 0.97 7.89
C ARG A 13 -9.00 1.06 9.25
N LYS A 14 -9.16 0.03 10.06
CA LYS A 14 -8.51 -0.12 11.36
C LYS A 14 -7.71 -1.40 11.39
N THR A 15 -6.45 -1.31 11.81
CA THR A 15 -5.67 -2.50 12.11
C THR A 15 -6.20 -3.10 13.41
N ALA A 16 -6.78 -4.28 13.31
CA ALA A 16 -7.31 -5.01 14.47
C ALA A 16 -6.20 -5.76 15.20
N CYS A 17 -5.33 -6.44 14.43
CA CYS A 17 -4.14 -7.07 14.98
C CYS A 17 -3.06 -7.20 13.91
N ARG A 18 -1.80 -7.28 14.36
CA ARG A 18 -0.65 -7.53 13.51
C ARG A 18 0.37 -8.35 14.28
N GLU A 19 0.88 -9.42 13.65
CA GLU A 19 1.90 -10.29 14.22
C GLU A 19 2.89 -10.68 13.13
N ALA A 20 4.16 -10.77 13.50
CA ALA A 20 5.23 -11.24 12.63
C ALA A 20 5.85 -12.49 13.24
N LEU A 21 5.80 -13.60 12.51
CA LEU A 21 6.33 -14.89 12.93
C LEU A 21 7.54 -15.24 12.08
N GLU A 22 8.59 -15.68 12.75
CA GLU A 22 9.80 -16.14 12.09
C GLU A 22 9.66 -17.60 11.65
N GLN A 23 10.06 -17.88 10.40
CA GLN A 23 10.17 -19.21 9.83
C GLN A 23 11.62 -19.49 9.48
N PRO A 24 12.32 -20.34 10.25
CA PRO A 24 13.65 -20.79 9.88
C PRO A 24 13.61 -21.66 8.63
N ILE A 25 14.59 -21.51 7.78
CA ILE A 25 14.85 -22.32 6.58
C ILE A 25 16.22 -22.97 6.78
N GLU A 26 16.21 -24.25 6.96
CA GLU A 26 17.42 -25.07 7.08
C GLU A 26 17.37 -26.15 6.00
N CYS A 27 18.41 -26.19 5.17
CA CYS A 27 18.43 -27.08 4.02
C CYS A 27 19.85 -27.58 3.73
N ASP A 28 19.99 -28.89 3.69
CA ASP A 28 21.20 -29.57 3.27
C ASP A 28 20.96 -30.12 1.85
N ILE A 29 21.60 -29.50 0.86
CA ILE A 29 21.38 -29.81 -0.56
C ILE A 29 22.57 -30.60 -1.11
N THR A 30 22.28 -31.75 -1.69
CA THR A 30 23.23 -32.49 -2.54
C THR A 30 22.95 -32.15 -4.00
N LEU A 31 23.98 -31.72 -4.75
CA LEU A 31 23.82 -31.40 -6.16
C LEU A 31 23.37 -32.61 -6.96
N PRO A 32 22.37 -32.44 -7.85
CA PRO A 32 22.00 -33.46 -8.84
C PRO A 32 23.18 -33.89 -9.71
N GLU A 33 23.23 -35.16 -10.14
CA GLU A 33 24.35 -35.73 -10.89
C GLU A 33 24.67 -35.01 -12.21
N TYR A 34 23.66 -34.38 -12.83
CA TYR A 34 23.84 -33.63 -14.08
C TYR A 34 24.51 -32.27 -13.93
N LEU A 35 24.62 -31.74 -12.71
CA LEU A 35 25.28 -30.47 -12.42
C LEU A 35 26.77 -30.74 -12.09
N PRO A 36 27.69 -29.89 -12.60
CA PRO A 36 29.11 -30.00 -12.28
C PRO A 36 29.38 -29.56 -10.81
N ASP A 37 30.53 -29.97 -10.31
CA ASP A 37 30.94 -29.70 -8.92
C ASP A 37 31.14 -28.21 -8.66
N ILE A 38 30.82 -27.79 -7.43
CA ILE A 38 30.99 -26.41 -6.97
C ILE A 38 32.47 -26.13 -6.72
N GLN A 39 33.00 -25.14 -7.42
CA GLN A 39 34.27 -24.53 -7.09
C GLN A 39 34.12 -23.41 -6.07
N ARG A 40 33.16 -22.49 -6.32
CA ARG A 40 32.88 -21.31 -5.47
C ARG A 40 31.42 -20.88 -5.56
N VAL A 41 30.78 -20.68 -4.43
CA VAL A 41 29.45 -20.05 -4.36
C VAL A 41 29.63 -18.53 -4.55
N LEU A 42 28.87 -17.96 -5.49
CA LEU A 42 28.86 -16.52 -5.78
C LEU A 42 27.76 -15.81 -4.99
N LYS A 43 26.54 -16.37 -5.04
CA LYS A 43 25.37 -15.82 -4.32
C LYS A 43 24.41 -16.94 -3.96
N CYS A 44 23.87 -16.85 -2.76
CA CYS A 44 22.65 -17.56 -2.39
C CYS A 44 21.56 -16.52 -2.16
N SER A 45 20.40 -16.74 -2.70
CA SER A 45 19.21 -15.93 -2.47
C SER A 45 18.05 -16.81 -2.01
N LEU A 46 17.23 -16.26 -1.13
CA LEU A 46 16.00 -16.87 -0.64
C LEU A 46 14.86 -15.93 -0.98
N THR A 47 13.84 -16.42 -1.66
CA THR A 47 12.62 -15.66 -1.95
C THR A 47 11.44 -16.37 -1.29
N ALA A 48 10.70 -15.66 -0.46
CA ALA A 48 9.53 -16.20 0.23
C ALA A 48 8.29 -16.02 -0.63
N HIS A 49 7.61 -17.11 -0.90
CA HIS A 49 6.35 -17.15 -1.64
C HIS A 49 5.23 -17.70 -0.77
N ILE A 50 4.10 -16.98 -0.65
CA ILE A 50 2.88 -17.44 0.00
C ILE A 50 1.96 -18.00 -1.08
N SER A 51 1.73 -19.31 -1.05
CA SER A 51 0.88 -20.02 -2.01
C SER A 51 -0.59 -20.01 -1.62
N SER A 52 -0.90 -20.09 -0.31
CA SER A 52 -2.29 -20.04 0.16
C SER A 52 -2.41 -19.32 1.50
N VAL A 53 -3.56 -18.69 1.70
CA VAL A 53 -3.97 -18.12 2.98
C VAL A 53 -5.38 -18.63 3.28
N GLN A 54 -5.55 -19.30 4.40
CA GLN A 54 -6.82 -19.87 4.82
C GLN A 54 -7.21 -19.31 6.19
N LYS A 55 -8.44 -18.80 6.28
CA LYS A 55 -9.02 -18.31 7.53
C LYS A 55 -10.09 -19.29 8.01
N THR A 56 -9.99 -19.73 9.26
CA THR A 56 -10.97 -20.60 9.90
C THR A 56 -11.21 -20.14 11.33
N GLY A 57 -12.36 -19.48 11.58
CA GLY A 57 -12.67 -18.86 12.87
C GLY A 57 -11.63 -17.78 13.23
N ASP A 58 -11.01 -17.94 14.39
CA ASP A 58 -9.98 -17.04 14.94
C ASP A 58 -8.55 -17.33 14.45
N ARG A 59 -8.40 -18.31 13.53
CA ARG A 59 -7.10 -18.76 13.03
C ARG A 59 -6.91 -18.41 11.57
N VAL A 60 -5.72 -17.89 11.22
CA VAL A 60 -5.23 -17.70 9.85
C VAL A 60 -4.01 -18.59 9.64
N THR A 61 -4.06 -19.45 8.62
CA THR A 61 -2.94 -20.29 8.20
C THR A 61 -2.40 -19.77 6.88
N ALA A 62 -1.08 -19.67 6.78
CA ALA A 62 -0.36 -19.31 5.58
C ALA A 62 0.59 -20.46 5.19
N ASP A 63 0.37 -21.02 4.01
CA ASP A 63 1.25 -22.01 3.40
C ASP A 63 2.08 -21.33 2.32
N GLY A 64 3.33 -21.75 2.19
CA GLY A 64 4.23 -21.15 1.23
C GLY A 64 5.48 -21.97 0.95
N THR A 65 6.34 -21.40 0.13
CA THR A 65 7.62 -22.01 -0.26
C THR A 65 8.73 -20.95 -0.18
N GLY A 66 9.79 -21.26 0.55
CA GLY A 66 11.06 -20.56 0.45
C GLY A 66 11.83 -21.06 -0.77
N ARG A 67 11.91 -20.27 -1.83
CA ARG A 67 12.66 -20.60 -3.03
C ARG A 67 14.11 -20.19 -2.84
N LEU A 68 15.00 -21.16 -2.74
CA LEU A 68 16.45 -20.97 -2.72
C LEU A 68 16.96 -20.95 -4.15
N SER A 69 17.85 -20.01 -4.45
CA SER A 69 18.59 -19.95 -5.71
C SER A 69 20.07 -19.73 -5.39
N VAL A 70 20.91 -20.67 -5.80
CA VAL A 70 22.36 -20.65 -5.57
C VAL A 70 23.08 -20.49 -6.88
N LEU A 71 23.73 -19.34 -7.06
CA LEU A 71 24.60 -19.04 -8.19
C LEU A 71 26.03 -19.42 -7.80
N TYR A 72 26.70 -20.27 -8.60
CA TYR A 72 28.04 -20.74 -8.31
C TYR A 72 28.90 -20.88 -9.55
N MET A 73 30.21 -20.83 -9.36
CA MET A 73 31.19 -21.23 -10.35
C MET A 73 31.47 -22.72 -10.20
N SER A 74 31.37 -23.44 -11.29
CA SER A 74 31.71 -24.87 -11.34
C SER A 74 33.22 -25.09 -11.43
N ASP A 75 33.67 -26.32 -11.16
CA ASP A 75 35.04 -26.79 -11.37
C ASP A 75 35.50 -26.72 -12.84
N THR A 76 34.52 -26.72 -13.77
CA THR A 76 34.78 -26.51 -15.22
C THR A 76 34.89 -25.02 -15.61
N GLY A 77 34.83 -24.08 -14.64
CA GLY A 77 34.91 -22.65 -14.88
C GLY A 77 33.65 -22.02 -15.47
N LYS A 78 32.51 -22.75 -15.43
CA LYS A 78 31.21 -22.24 -15.92
C LYS A 78 30.32 -21.76 -14.80
N LEU A 79 29.56 -20.69 -15.08
CA LEU A 79 28.50 -20.22 -14.20
C LEU A 79 27.34 -21.21 -14.20
N GLN A 80 26.83 -21.51 -13.04
CA GLN A 80 25.69 -22.43 -12.83
C GLN A 80 24.70 -21.85 -11.83
N CYS A 81 23.45 -22.26 -11.96
CA CYS A 81 22.39 -21.91 -11.03
C CYS A 81 21.67 -23.18 -10.55
N LEU A 82 21.49 -23.30 -9.25
CA LEU A 82 20.69 -24.35 -8.62
C LEU A 82 19.47 -23.70 -7.93
N GLU A 83 18.28 -24.22 -8.20
CA GLU A 83 17.07 -23.82 -7.53
C GLU A 83 16.50 -24.95 -6.68
N GLN A 84 16.02 -24.62 -5.48
CA GLN A 84 15.40 -25.56 -4.56
C GLN A 84 14.27 -24.89 -3.77
N GLY A 85 13.09 -25.52 -3.76
CA GLY A 85 11.95 -25.09 -2.94
C GLY A 85 11.95 -25.78 -1.56
N VAL A 86 11.75 -24.99 -0.52
CA VAL A 86 11.55 -25.49 0.86
C VAL A 86 10.15 -25.06 1.32
N PRO A 87 9.19 -26.00 1.43
CA PRO A 87 7.84 -25.66 1.85
C PRO A 87 7.80 -25.26 3.32
N PHE A 88 6.89 -24.36 3.67
CA PHE A 88 6.59 -23.99 5.03
C PHE A 88 5.10 -23.76 5.26
N SER A 89 4.68 -23.91 6.51
CA SER A 89 3.34 -23.55 6.97
C SER A 89 3.42 -22.85 8.31
N ARG A 90 2.71 -21.72 8.45
CA ARG A 90 2.60 -20.97 9.69
C ARG A 90 1.17 -20.55 9.94
N PHE A 91 0.80 -20.45 11.20
CA PHE A 91 -0.51 -19.96 11.58
C PHE A 91 -0.41 -18.92 12.69
N PHE A 92 -1.44 -18.10 12.75
CA PHE A 92 -1.67 -17.07 13.77
C PHE A 92 -3.09 -17.20 14.30
N GLU A 93 -3.27 -17.16 15.61
CA GLU A 93 -4.57 -17.26 16.27
C GLU A 93 -4.83 -15.99 17.11
N ASN A 94 -5.96 -15.35 16.85
CA ASN A 94 -6.42 -14.19 17.62
C ASN A 94 -7.92 -14.01 17.41
N ARG A 95 -8.68 -13.79 18.48
CA ARG A 95 -10.14 -13.56 18.40
C ARG A 95 -10.54 -12.41 17.49
N ALA A 96 -9.70 -11.37 17.37
CA ALA A 96 -9.95 -10.25 16.46
C ALA A 96 -9.95 -10.66 14.97
N VAL A 97 -9.41 -11.82 14.61
CA VAL A 97 -9.37 -12.34 13.24
C VAL A 97 -10.77 -12.67 12.72
N GLU A 98 -11.68 -13.09 13.60
CA GLU A 98 -12.98 -13.65 13.22
C GLU A 98 -13.81 -12.70 12.35
N GLU A 99 -13.75 -11.39 12.64
CA GLU A 99 -14.50 -10.33 11.93
C GLU A 99 -13.61 -9.48 11.00
N CYS A 100 -12.35 -9.89 10.76
CA CYS A 100 -11.37 -9.12 10.03
C CYS A 100 -11.01 -9.73 8.69
N GLU A 101 -10.60 -8.90 7.76
CA GLU A 101 -9.86 -9.32 6.57
C GLU A 101 -8.38 -9.44 6.92
N CYS A 102 -7.75 -10.54 6.47
CA CYS A 102 -6.38 -10.84 6.82
C CYS A 102 -5.50 -10.84 5.56
N CYS A 103 -4.45 -10.04 5.60
CA CYS A 103 -3.40 -10.00 4.59
C CYS A 103 -2.13 -10.61 5.19
N VAL A 104 -1.52 -11.55 4.47
CA VAL A 104 -0.28 -12.20 4.88
C VAL A 104 0.83 -11.85 3.89
N ARG A 105 1.98 -11.45 4.43
CA ARG A 105 3.17 -11.13 3.64
C ARG A 105 4.36 -11.88 4.21
N ALA A 106 5.21 -12.37 3.31
CA ALA A 106 6.47 -12.98 3.68
C ALA A 106 7.63 -12.12 3.16
N LYS A 107 8.68 -12.00 3.96
CA LYS A 107 9.91 -11.29 3.63
C LYS A 107 11.09 -12.13 4.09
N THR A 108 12.09 -12.28 3.23
CA THR A 108 13.36 -12.87 3.65
C THR A 108 14.12 -11.91 4.56
N GLU A 109 14.55 -12.40 5.72
CA GLU A 109 15.39 -11.63 6.66
C GLU A 109 16.87 -11.83 6.34
N TYR A 110 17.28 -13.07 6.18
CA TYR A 110 18.64 -13.41 5.75
C TYR A 110 18.72 -14.80 5.13
N VAL A 111 19.79 -15.06 4.40
CA VAL A 111 20.20 -16.40 3.97
C VAL A 111 21.72 -16.49 3.94
N ASN A 112 22.26 -17.57 4.48
CA ASN A 112 23.66 -17.95 4.46
C ASN A 112 23.80 -19.31 3.78
N CYS A 113 24.79 -19.44 2.92
CA CYS A 113 25.08 -20.68 2.21
C CYS A 113 26.58 -20.99 2.28
N ARG A 114 26.90 -22.23 2.62
CA ARG A 114 28.25 -22.74 2.70
C ARG A 114 28.39 -24.00 1.86
N ALA A 115 29.37 -24.05 0.99
CA ALA A 115 29.75 -25.29 0.34
C ALA A 115 30.56 -26.14 1.35
N VAL A 116 30.01 -27.28 1.74
CA VAL A 116 30.66 -28.26 2.62
C VAL A 116 31.60 -29.15 1.81
N SER A 117 31.25 -29.42 0.56
CA SER A 117 32.08 -30.12 -0.42
C SER A 117 31.72 -29.63 -1.84
N GLY A 118 32.40 -30.10 -2.87
CA GLY A 118 32.04 -29.79 -4.26
C GLY A 118 30.62 -30.16 -4.66
N ARG A 119 29.94 -31.03 -3.90
CA ARG A 119 28.57 -31.47 -4.23
C ARG A 119 27.55 -31.24 -3.12
N ARG A 120 27.92 -30.59 -2.01
CA ARG A 120 27.05 -30.45 -0.87
C ARG A 120 27.04 -29.01 -0.35
N LEU A 121 25.85 -28.47 -0.21
CA LEU A 121 25.57 -27.12 0.30
C LEU A 121 24.80 -27.23 1.63
N ASP A 122 25.24 -26.46 2.60
CA ASP A 122 24.57 -26.22 3.87
C ASP A 122 24.01 -24.81 3.88
N ILE A 123 22.68 -24.66 4.02
CA ILE A 123 21.96 -23.40 3.87
C ILE A 123 21.12 -23.14 5.10
N HIS A 124 21.32 -21.97 5.69
CA HIS A 124 20.54 -21.45 6.80
C HIS A 124 19.97 -20.09 6.47
N GLY A 125 18.69 -19.89 6.69
CA GLY A 125 18.01 -18.64 6.47
C GLY A 125 16.79 -18.45 7.34
N SER A 126 16.17 -17.30 7.25
CA SER A 126 14.93 -17.00 7.94
C SER A 126 14.01 -16.15 7.07
N ILE A 127 12.71 -16.47 7.16
CA ILE A 127 11.62 -15.72 6.54
C ILE A 127 10.75 -15.16 7.67
N SER A 128 10.45 -13.87 7.62
CA SER A 128 9.46 -13.23 8.47
C SER A 128 8.10 -13.26 7.77
N ILE A 129 7.10 -13.88 8.40
CA ILE A 129 5.72 -13.97 7.92
C ILE A 129 4.88 -13.03 8.76
N THR A 130 4.40 -11.95 8.15
CA THR A 130 3.58 -10.94 8.82
C THR A 130 2.11 -11.15 8.51
N PHE A 131 1.33 -11.43 9.55
CA PHE A 131 -0.13 -11.47 9.53
C PHE A 131 -0.65 -10.09 9.92
N SER A 132 -1.47 -9.48 9.09
CA SER A 132 -2.08 -8.18 9.32
C SER A 132 -3.58 -8.29 9.10
N CYS A 133 -4.36 -8.08 10.17
CA CYS A 133 -5.81 -8.20 10.13
C CYS A 133 -6.43 -6.82 10.26
N TYR A 134 -7.39 -6.53 9.39
CA TYR A 134 -8.02 -5.24 9.25
C TYR A 134 -9.52 -5.36 9.34
N SER A 135 -10.15 -4.44 10.05
CA SER A 135 -11.60 -4.26 10.08
C SER A 135 -11.97 -2.90 9.50
N CYS A 136 -13.20 -2.80 8.99
CA CYS A 136 -13.78 -1.51 8.64
C CYS A 136 -14.52 -0.97 9.87
N GLU A 137 -13.90 -0.02 10.57
CA GLU A 137 -14.56 0.67 11.67
C GLU A 137 -15.58 1.64 11.11
N ARG A 138 -16.87 1.46 11.48
CA ARG A 138 -17.97 2.34 11.09
C ARG A 138 -18.50 3.07 12.32
N LYS A 139 -18.70 4.37 12.19
CA LYS A 139 -19.24 5.21 13.26
C LYS A 139 -20.42 5.99 12.73
N LYS A 140 -21.59 5.86 13.41
CA LYS A 140 -22.78 6.64 13.10
C LYS A 140 -22.66 8.02 13.73
N LEU A 141 -23.00 9.03 12.96
CA LEU A 141 -23.03 10.43 13.35
C LEU A 141 -24.40 11.01 13.03
N ILE A 142 -24.91 11.88 13.90
CA ILE A 142 -26.14 12.59 13.61
C ILE A 142 -25.85 13.69 12.60
N CYS A 143 -26.58 13.72 11.51
CA CYS A 143 -26.47 14.72 10.44
C CYS A 143 -27.60 15.74 10.45
N ALA A 144 -28.78 15.35 10.93
CA ALA A 144 -29.94 16.23 11.10
C ALA A 144 -30.87 15.70 12.20
N CYS A 145 -31.66 16.59 12.77
CA CYS A 145 -32.71 16.22 13.70
C CYS A 145 -34.01 16.92 13.31
N SER A 146 -35.15 16.27 13.58
CA SER A 146 -36.48 16.83 13.40
C SER A 146 -37.39 16.46 14.55
N GLY A 147 -38.37 17.32 14.85
CA GLY A 147 -39.33 17.09 15.95
C GLY A 147 -38.78 17.45 17.33
N GLY A 148 -39.61 17.28 18.36
CA GLY A 148 -39.25 17.55 19.78
C GLY A 148 -38.83 18.99 20.11
N GLY A 149 -38.92 19.94 19.18
CA GLY A 149 -38.38 21.29 19.35
C GLY A 149 -36.87 21.31 19.48
N VAL A 150 -36.18 20.32 18.85
CA VAL A 150 -34.73 20.23 18.86
C VAL A 150 -34.13 21.12 17.77
N GLU A 151 -33.25 21.99 18.18
CA GLU A 151 -32.42 22.85 17.34
C GLU A 151 -31.01 22.22 17.24
N THR A 152 -30.44 22.22 16.07
CA THR A 152 -29.11 21.66 15.83
C THR A 152 -28.18 22.65 15.17
N LYS A 153 -26.93 22.65 15.59
CA LYS A 153 -25.84 23.33 14.90
C LYS A 153 -25.01 22.29 14.13
N SER A 154 -24.95 22.44 12.83
CA SER A 154 -24.22 21.52 11.96
C SER A 154 -23.05 22.20 11.27
N GLU A 155 -22.02 21.43 11.02
CA GLU A 155 -20.87 21.82 10.21
C GLU A 155 -20.72 20.83 9.04
N LYS A 156 -20.42 21.36 7.85
CA LYS A 156 -20.15 20.55 6.66
C LYS A 156 -18.69 20.24 6.58
N ASN A 157 -18.38 18.98 6.41
CA ASN A 157 -17.02 18.49 6.25
C ASN A 157 -16.94 17.55 5.04
N GLU A 158 -15.87 17.67 4.29
CA GLU A 158 -15.53 16.67 3.28
C GLU A 158 -14.95 15.44 3.96
N VAL A 159 -15.51 14.27 3.67
CA VAL A 159 -15.14 13.00 4.30
C VAL A 159 -14.85 11.98 3.22
N CYS A 160 -13.70 11.34 3.31
CA CYS A 160 -13.34 10.21 2.47
C CYS A 160 -13.64 8.90 3.20
N ASN A 161 -14.73 8.26 2.83
CA ASN A 161 -15.18 6.99 3.37
C ASN A 161 -14.56 5.81 2.64
N MET A 162 -14.19 4.76 3.38
CA MET A 162 -13.80 3.49 2.81
C MET A 162 -15.04 2.71 2.39
N LEU A 163 -15.16 2.40 1.10
CA LEU A 163 -16.24 1.56 0.57
C LEU A 163 -15.95 0.07 0.77
N GLY A 164 -14.69 -0.33 0.59
CA GLY A 164 -14.27 -1.71 0.76
C GLY A 164 -12.80 -1.93 0.41
N CYS A 165 -12.33 -3.13 0.66
CA CYS A 165 -11.05 -3.64 0.17
C CYS A 165 -11.26 -5.01 -0.46
N SER A 166 -10.36 -5.38 -1.35
CA SER A 166 -10.38 -6.68 -2.02
C SER A 166 -8.95 -7.15 -2.30
N GLU A 167 -8.74 -8.45 -2.20
CA GLU A 167 -7.52 -9.11 -2.64
C GLU A 167 -7.89 -10.12 -3.72
N LYS A 168 -7.24 -10.03 -4.88
CA LYS A 168 -7.42 -10.97 -5.98
C LYS A 168 -6.08 -11.48 -6.48
N GLY A 169 -5.89 -12.81 -6.44
CA GLY A 169 -4.80 -13.50 -7.12
C GLY A 169 -5.16 -13.83 -8.57
N PHE A 170 -4.21 -13.68 -9.48
CA PHE A 170 -4.34 -14.09 -10.88
C PHE A 170 -2.97 -14.41 -11.46
N THR A 171 -2.95 -15.15 -12.57
CA THR A 171 -1.73 -15.51 -13.29
C THR A 171 -1.69 -14.80 -14.63
N VAL A 172 -0.53 -14.28 -15.00
CA VAL A 172 -0.21 -13.79 -16.34
C VAL A 172 0.86 -14.69 -16.91
N SER A 173 0.62 -15.31 -18.04
CA SER A 173 1.58 -16.23 -18.67
C SER A 173 1.56 -16.14 -20.19
N GLU A 174 2.73 -16.27 -20.79
CA GLU A 174 2.91 -16.28 -22.22
C GLU A 174 4.13 -17.11 -22.61
N ILE A 175 4.08 -17.73 -23.79
CA ILE A 175 5.23 -18.36 -24.42
C ILE A 175 5.68 -17.45 -25.54
N TYR A 176 6.93 -16.97 -25.46
CA TYR A 176 7.48 -16.06 -26.45
C TYR A 176 8.86 -16.52 -26.92
N GLU A 177 9.22 -16.12 -28.13
CA GLU A 177 10.52 -16.43 -28.73
C GLU A 177 11.52 -15.32 -28.45
N ILE A 178 12.76 -15.69 -28.12
CA ILE A 178 13.86 -14.72 -28.03
C ILE A 178 14.19 -14.22 -29.43
N GLY A 179 14.51 -12.90 -29.53
CA GLY A 179 14.77 -12.28 -30.85
C GLY A 179 15.85 -12.99 -31.64
N ASP A 180 15.69 -13.02 -32.96
CA ASP A 180 16.55 -13.76 -33.92
C ASP A 180 18.05 -13.43 -33.82
N ALA A 181 18.38 -12.21 -33.40
CA ALA A 181 19.75 -11.75 -33.21
C ALA A 181 20.44 -12.35 -31.96
N LYS A 182 19.66 -13.02 -31.08
CA LYS A 182 20.18 -13.61 -29.84
C LYS A 182 20.47 -15.11 -30.04
N PRO A 183 21.55 -15.64 -29.46
CA PRO A 183 21.85 -17.07 -29.51
C PRO A 183 20.83 -17.87 -28.68
N ALA A 184 20.67 -19.16 -29.00
CA ALA A 184 19.82 -20.09 -28.27
C ALA A 184 20.20 -20.17 -26.79
N ILE A 185 19.29 -20.61 -25.95
CA ILE A 185 19.44 -20.71 -24.50
C ILE A 185 20.12 -22.04 -24.17
N SER A 186 21.19 -22.00 -23.40
CA SER A 186 21.75 -23.19 -22.76
C SER A 186 21.13 -23.42 -21.39
N GLN A 187 21.09 -22.36 -20.56
CA GLN A 187 20.54 -22.43 -19.21
C GLN A 187 20.03 -21.04 -18.80
N ILE A 188 18.86 -20.99 -18.15
CA ILE A 188 18.40 -19.80 -17.47
C ILE A 188 19.18 -19.62 -16.17
N VAL A 189 19.74 -18.44 -15.96
CA VAL A 189 20.46 -18.09 -14.74
C VAL A 189 19.54 -17.45 -13.72
N ARG A 190 18.72 -16.49 -14.18
CA ARG A 190 17.82 -15.73 -13.29
C ARG A 190 16.77 -14.97 -14.09
N SER A 191 15.59 -14.83 -13.52
CA SER A 191 14.53 -13.99 -14.09
C SER A 191 14.00 -13.02 -13.04
N TYR A 192 13.58 -11.84 -13.49
CA TYR A 192 12.96 -10.79 -12.70
C TYR A 192 11.68 -10.37 -13.38
N ALA A 193 10.72 -9.91 -12.59
CA ALA A 193 9.52 -9.32 -13.14
C ALA A 193 9.14 -8.06 -12.40
N SER A 194 8.53 -7.12 -13.14
CA SER A 194 7.88 -5.93 -12.60
C SER A 194 6.49 -5.79 -13.19
N ALA A 195 5.51 -5.36 -12.37
CA ALA A 195 4.16 -5.14 -12.80
C ALA A 195 3.78 -3.67 -12.55
N VAL A 196 3.28 -3.01 -13.57
CA VAL A 196 2.88 -1.60 -13.53
C VAL A 196 1.42 -1.47 -13.93
N ILE A 197 0.68 -0.62 -13.23
CA ILE A 197 -0.69 -0.25 -13.58
C ILE A 197 -0.63 0.96 -14.51
N GLU A 198 -1.28 0.88 -15.67
CA GLU A 198 -1.39 1.97 -16.63
C GLU A 198 -2.71 2.71 -16.50
N ASP A 199 -3.81 1.97 -16.28
CA ASP A 199 -5.16 2.55 -16.20
C ASP A 199 -6.06 1.73 -15.27
N THR A 200 -6.98 2.42 -14.60
CA THR A 200 -8.01 1.79 -13.77
C THR A 200 -9.36 2.45 -14.00
N LYS A 201 -10.39 1.62 -14.10
CA LYS A 201 -11.77 2.12 -14.27
C LYS A 201 -12.73 1.35 -13.39
N ALA A 202 -13.45 2.08 -12.52
CA ALA A 202 -14.51 1.49 -11.72
C ALA A 202 -15.87 1.62 -12.44
N VAL A 203 -16.66 0.55 -12.44
CA VAL A 203 -18.00 0.51 -13.02
C VAL A 203 -18.85 -0.51 -12.28
N SER A 204 -19.92 -0.05 -11.63
CA SER A 204 -20.98 -0.92 -11.07
C SER A 204 -20.45 -2.10 -10.23
N GLY A 205 -19.64 -1.84 -9.22
CA GLY A 205 -19.12 -2.83 -8.29
C GLY A 205 -17.91 -3.61 -8.82
N LYS A 206 -17.31 -3.17 -9.92
CA LYS A 206 -16.15 -3.79 -10.56
C LYS A 206 -15.10 -2.76 -10.89
N ILE A 207 -13.84 -3.12 -10.67
CA ILE A 207 -12.70 -2.29 -11.04
C ILE A 207 -11.90 -3.04 -12.11
N LEU A 208 -11.85 -2.47 -13.31
CA LEU A 208 -11.00 -2.94 -14.38
C LEU A 208 -9.59 -2.39 -14.17
N ILE A 209 -8.60 -3.27 -14.17
CA ILE A 209 -7.18 -2.95 -14.06
C ILE A 209 -6.54 -3.28 -15.41
N LYS A 210 -5.88 -2.29 -16.00
CA LYS A 210 -5.00 -2.46 -17.15
C LYS A 210 -3.58 -2.13 -16.76
N GLY A 211 -2.63 -2.89 -17.27
CA GLY A 211 -1.23 -2.69 -16.96
C GLY A 211 -0.34 -3.63 -17.76
N GLU A 212 0.92 -3.64 -17.38
CA GLU A 212 1.96 -4.43 -18.02
C GLU A 212 2.77 -5.20 -16.98
N LEU A 213 3.11 -6.44 -17.34
CA LEU A 213 4.09 -7.29 -16.66
C LEU A 213 5.33 -7.40 -17.54
N THR A 214 6.43 -6.84 -17.11
CA THR A 214 7.72 -6.96 -17.79
C THR A 214 8.55 -8.05 -17.13
N VAL A 215 9.00 -9.03 -17.92
CA VAL A 215 9.88 -10.12 -17.48
C VAL A 215 11.24 -9.96 -18.15
N LYS A 216 12.28 -9.83 -17.34
CA LYS A 216 13.69 -9.80 -17.79
C LYS A 216 14.37 -11.10 -17.38
N THR A 217 14.95 -11.81 -18.33
CA THR A 217 15.63 -13.10 -18.13
C THR A 217 17.10 -13.01 -18.51
N LEU A 218 17.96 -13.37 -17.57
CA LEU A 218 19.40 -13.59 -17.77
C LEU A 218 19.63 -15.07 -18.05
N TYR A 219 20.30 -15.40 -19.13
CA TYR A 219 20.59 -16.76 -19.52
C TYR A 219 21.99 -16.95 -20.06
N ILE A 220 22.50 -18.17 -19.98
CA ILE A 220 23.71 -18.61 -20.62
C ILE A 220 23.35 -18.99 -22.06
N ALA A 221 24.04 -18.39 -23.03
CA ALA A 221 23.85 -18.67 -24.44
C ALA A 221 24.52 -19.99 -24.84
N GLU A 222 23.91 -20.70 -25.79
CA GLU A 222 24.50 -21.87 -26.41
C GLU A 222 25.57 -21.44 -27.46
N THR A 223 26.68 -20.92 -26.93
CA THR A 223 27.87 -20.49 -27.71
C THR A 223 29.10 -21.17 -27.16
N ASN A 224 30.21 -21.17 -27.93
CA ASN A 224 31.46 -21.77 -27.47
C ASN A 224 31.96 -21.16 -26.15
N ASP A 225 31.73 -19.88 -25.94
CA ASP A 225 32.20 -19.12 -24.78
C ASP A 225 31.19 -19.05 -23.64
N ASN A 226 29.99 -19.66 -23.80
CA ASN A 226 28.88 -19.62 -22.83
C ASN A 226 28.57 -18.19 -22.31
N GLU A 227 28.48 -17.24 -23.25
CA GLU A 227 28.22 -15.85 -22.94
C GLU A 227 26.88 -15.65 -22.22
N LEU A 228 26.85 -14.72 -21.26
CA LEU A 228 25.61 -14.29 -20.63
C LEU A 228 24.87 -13.30 -21.52
N GLN A 229 23.60 -13.56 -21.71
CA GLN A 229 22.68 -12.76 -22.50
C GLN A 229 21.44 -12.41 -21.67
N THR A 230 20.87 -11.25 -21.96
CA THR A 230 19.58 -10.85 -21.35
C THR A 230 18.50 -10.73 -22.39
N THR A 231 17.28 -11.10 -22.05
CA THR A 231 16.10 -10.82 -22.86
C THR A 231 15.03 -10.22 -21.99
N GLU A 232 14.19 -9.37 -22.59
CA GLU A 232 13.08 -8.71 -21.91
C GLU A 232 11.83 -8.86 -22.76
N HIS A 233 10.72 -9.13 -22.09
CA HIS A 233 9.42 -9.30 -22.73
C HIS A 233 8.31 -8.69 -21.84
N THR A 234 7.35 -8.03 -22.48
CA THR A 234 6.25 -7.38 -21.80
C THR A 234 4.93 -8.07 -22.15
N MET A 235 4.15 -8.42 -21.14
CA MET A 235 2.85 -9.08 -21.23
C MET A 235 1.75 -8.14 -20.70
N PRO A 236 0.57 -8.04 -21.37
CA PRO A 236 -0.51 -7.18 -20.90
C PRO A 236 -1.21 -7.78 -19.68
N ILE A 237 -1.52 -6.93 -18.71
CA ILE A 237 -2.39 -7.24 -17.57
C ILE A 237 -3.77 -6.67 -17.85
N ASN A 238 -4.80 -7.52 -17.87
CA ASN A 238 -6.20 -7.13 -17.95
C ASN A 238 -6.99 -7.91 -16.92
N GLN A 239 -7.34 -7.27 -15.80
CA GLN A 239 -8.01 -7.93 -14.69
C GLN A 239 -9.22 -7.13 -14.20
N ILE A 240 -10.19 -7.85 -13.64
CA ILE A 240 -11.36 -7.26 -12.99
C ILE A 240 -11.34 -7.66 -11.53
N VAL A 241 -11.38 -6.68 -10.64
CA VAL A 241 -11.52 -6.89 -9.19
C VAL A 241 -12.92 -6.46 -8.79
N GLU A 242 -13.58 -7.25 -7.94
CA GLU A 242 -14.93 -6.94 -7.46
C GLU A 242 -14.83 -6.20 -6.13
N VAL A 243 -15.49 -5.02 -6.06
CA VAL A 243 -15.69 -4.24 -4.85
C VAL A 243 -17.13 -3.75 -4.88
N GLU A 244 -18.00 -4.35 -4.12
CA GLU A 244 -19.47 -4.28 -4.20
C GLU A 244 -20.05 -2.86 -4.34
N LYS A 245 -19.45 -1.87 -3.69
CA LYS A 245 -19.91 -0.47 -3.67
C LYS A 245 -19.12 0.47 -4.59
N ALA A 246 -18.21 -0.05 -5.39
CA ALA A 246 -17.41 0.78 -6.30
C ALA A 246 -18.27 1.32 -7.44
N ASP A 247 -18.13 2.60 -7.73
CA ASP A 247 -18.77 3.32 -8.83
C ASP A 247 -17.74 4.18 -9.60
N ASP A 248 -18.19 4.98 -10.56
CA ASP A 248 -17.35 5.84 -11.40
C ASP A 248 -16.74 7.03 -10.65
N GLU A 249 -17.29 7.39 -9.48
CA GLU A 249 -16.73 8.42 -8.58
C GLU A 249 -15.76 7.85 -7.54
N SER A 250 -15.61 6.52 -7.52
CA SER A 250 -14.77 5.85 -6.52
C SER A 250 -13.29 6.02 -6.81
N ILE A 251 -12.53 6.27 -5.75
CA ILE A 251 -11.07 6.39 -5.77
C ILE A 251 -10.47 5.04 -5.40
N ASN A 252 -9.67 4.48 -6.31
CA ASN A 252 -9.15 3.14 -6.16
C ASN A 252 -7.63 3.17 -6.00
N ILE A 253 -7.15 2.66 -4.88
CA ILE A 253 -5.73 2.51 -4.60
C ILE A 253 -5.38 1.04 -4.79
N ILE A 254 -4.61 0.74 -5.83
CA ILE A 254 -4.33 -0.62 -6.24
C ILE A 254 -2.83 -0.86 -6.18
N LYS A 255 -2.44 -2.01 -5.61
CA LYS A 255 -1.05 -2.46 -5.50
C LYS A 255 -0.95 -3.83 -6.15
N LEU A 256 -0.11 -3.96 -7.18
CA LEU A 256 0.22 -5.26 -7.77
C LEU A 256 1.49 -5.79 -7.11
N VAL A 257 1.41 -6.98 -6.54
CA VAL A 257 2.54 -7.66 -5.91
C VAL A 257 2.75 -8.99 -6.65
N ILE A 258 3.92 -9.16 -7.26
CA ILE A 258 4.31 -10.43 -7.86
C ILE A 258 4.65 -11.38 -6.71
N SER A 259 3.85 -12.43 -6.58
CA SER A 259 4.03 -13.43 -5.53
C SER A 259 4.92 -14.59 -5.99
N ASP A 260 4.87 -14.94 -7.28
CA ASP A 260 5.73 -15.95 -7.87
C ASP A 260 6.08 -15.62 -9.32
N LEU A 261 7.23 -16.10 -9.78
CA LEU A 261 7.69 -16.02 -11.16
C LEU A 261 8.33 -17.35 -11.53
N ALA A 262 7.79 -18.01 -12.55
CA ALA A 262 8.34 -19.20 -13.15
C ALA A 262 8.70 -18.92 -14.61
N VAL A 263 9.94 -19.20 -14.98
CA VAL A 263 10.41 -19.07 -16.37
C VAL A 263 11.16 -20.33 -16.75
N SER A 264 10.77 -20.96 -17.85
CA SER A 264 11.41 -22.15 -18.37
C SER A 264 11.69 -22.03 -19.87
N ALA A 265 12.82 -22.61 -20.31
CA ALA A 265 13.16 -22.66 -21.73
C ALA A 265 12.49 -23.88 -22.40
N LYS A 266 11.94 -23.65 -23.60
CA LYS A 266 11.35 -24.67 -24.46
C LYS A 266 12.00 -24.68 -25.83
N THR A 267 11.94 -25.82 -26.50
CA THR A 267 12.43 -25.95 -27.86
C THR A 267 11.45 -25.34 -28.86
N ASP A 268 12.00 -24.68 -29.86
CA ASP A 268 11.28 -24.24 -31.05
C ASP A 268 11.03 -25.39 -32.04
N ALA A 269 10.45 -25.08 -33.20
CA ALA A 269 10.18 -26.06 -34.25
C ALA A 269 11.47 -26.65 -34.88
N ALA A 270 12.60 -25.98 -34.74
CA ALA A 270 13.93 -26.44 -35.23
C ALA A 270 14.68 -27.26 -34.17
N GLY A 271 14.16 -27.42 -32.96
CA GLY A 271 14.75 -28.15 -31.85
C GLY A 271 15.74 -27.34 -31.01
N ALA A 272 15.87 -26.04 -31.25
CA ALA A 272 16.71 -25.15 -30.45
C ALA A 272 15.93 -24.58 -29.26
N LEU A 273 16.58 -24.37 -28.12
CA LEU A 273 15.96 -23.72 -26.93
C LEU A 273 15.87 -22.21 -27.15
N ARG A 274 14.80 -21.77 -27.83
CA ARG A 274 14.58 -20.39 -28.18
C ARG A 274 13.24 -19.83 -27.64
N LEU A 275 12.38 -20.68 -27.11
CA LEU A 275 11.12 -20.27 -26.51
C LEU A 275 11.29 -20.13 -25.01
N LEU A 276 10.74 -19.08 -24.46
CA LEU A 276 10.60 -18.88 -23.02
C LEU A 276 9.12 -18.98 -22.64
N ASP A 277 8.80 -19.92 -21.77
CA ASP A 277 7.50 -20.03 -21.12
C ASP A 277 7.59 -19.30 -19.78
N ALA A 278 7.01 -18.10 -19.72
CA ALA A 278 7.03 -17.26 -18.54
C ALA A 278 5.64 -17.15 -17.94
N GLY A 279 5.53 -17.37 -16.64
CA GLY A 279 4.31 -17.22 -15.87
C GLY A 279 4.59 -16.55 -14.55
N ALA A 280 3.80 -15.52 -14.21
CA ALA A 280 3.87 -14.83 -12.94
C ALA A 280 2.53 -14.90 -12.22
N GLU A 281 2.56 -15.23 -10.93
CA GLU A 281 1.43 -15.08 -10.03
C GLU A 281 1.45 -13.68 -9.44
N ILE A 282 0.35 -12.95 -9.58
CA ILE A 282 0.21 -11.57 -9.15
C ILE A 282 -0.97 -11.47 -8.19
N ARG A 283 -0.79 -10.72 -7.10
CA ARG A 283 -1.86 -10.35 -6.18
C ARG A 283 -2.15 -8.87 -6.30
N ALA A 284 -3.40 -8.54 -6.65
CA ALA A 284 -3.92 -7.18 -6.64
C ALA A 284 -4.57 -6.91 -5.28
N TYR A 285 -4.02 -5.96 -4.54
CA TYR A 285 -4.61 -5.42 -3.31
C TYR A 285 -5.29 -4.12 -3.65
N THR A 286 -6.59 -4.05 -3.45
CA THR A 286 -7.42 -2.88 -3.80
C THR A 286 -8.07 -2.31 -2.57
N GLU A 287 -7.94 -1.00 -2.38
CA GLU A 287 -8.67 -0.21 -1.39
C GLU A 287 -9.49 0.83 -2.16
N THR A 288 -10.80 0.87 -1.88
CA THR A 288 -11.73 1.75 -2.59
C THR A 288 -12.35 2.73 -1.62
N TYR A 289 -12.31 4.00 -2.00
CA TYR A 289 -12.79 5.13 -1.21
C TYR A 289 -13.76 5.98 -2.01
N LYS A 290 -14.62 6.74 -1.30
CA LYS A 290 -15.46 7.77 -1.88
C LYS A 290 -15.41 9.01 -1.01
N SER A 291 -15.17 10.17 -1.62
CA SER A 291 -15.24 11.47 -0.98
C SER A 291 -16.65 12.04 -1.13
N GLU A 292 -17.21 12.54 -0.03
CA GLU A 292 -18.53 13.16 0.00
C GLU A 292 -18.59 14.30 1.03
N GLU A 293 -19.40 15.32 0.77
CA GLU A 293 -19.68 16.37 1.75
C GLU A 293 -20.73 15.84 2.74
N MET A 294 -20.38 15.80 4.03
CA MET A 294 -21.25 15.35 5.09
C MET A 294 -21.57 16.48 6.07
N SER A 295 -22.86 16.64 6.37
CA SER A 295 -23.28 17.49 7.49
C SER A 295 -23.14 16.70 8.79
N MET A 296 -22.58 17.33 9.83
CA MET A 296 -22.35 16.72 11.14
C MET A 296 -22.87 17.67 12.22
N VAL A 297 -23.73 17.18 13.10
CA VAL A 297 -24.25 17.96 14.22
C VAL A 297 -23.17 18.08 15.28
N THR A 298 -22.78 19.32 15.59
CA THR A 298 -21.73 19.64 16.57
C THR A 298 -22.29 20.14 17.88
N ASP A 299 -23.53 20.66 17.90
CA ASP A 299 -24.25 21.08 19.09
C ASP A 299 -25.77 20.94 18.89
N ALA A 300 -26.52 20.72 19.99
CA ALA A 300 -27.97 20.61 19.97
C ALA A 300 -28.58 21.07 21.30
N TYR A 301 -29.77 21.64 21.23
CA TYR A 301 -30.63 21.87 22.38
C TYR A 301 -32.10 21.75 21.99
N SER A 302 -32.99 21.54 22.96
CA SER A 302 -34.43 21.61 22.66
C SER A 302 -35.04 22.83 23.34
N VAL A 303 -35.97 23.46 22.66
CA VAL A 303 -36.79 24.56 23.22
C VAL A 303 -37.90 24.05 24.13
N ASN A 304 -38.34 22.80 23.96
CA ASN A 304 -39.51 22.25 24.61
C ASN A 304 -39.21 21.29 25.77
N TYR A 305 -38.10 20.52 25.65
CA TYR A 305 -37.80 19.41 26.56
C TYR A 305 -36.35 19.44 27.02
N GLU A 306 -36.05 18.76 28.12
CA GLU A 306 -34.65 18.45 28.44
C GLU A 306 -34.12 17.39 27.45
N ILE A 307 -32.88 17.57 27.03
CA ILE A 307 -32.19 16.61 26.15
C ILE A 307 -30.85 16.21 26.75
N GLU A 308 -30.48 14.97 26.51
CA GLU A 308 -29.14 14.47 26.73
C GLU A 308 -28.49 14.24 25.36
N SER A 309 -27.33 14.82 25.15
CA SER A 309 -26.53 14.63 23.91
C SER A 309 -25.17 14.05 24.24
N LYS A 310 -24.75 13.08 23.44
CA LYS A 310 -23.41 12.48 23.54
C LYS A 310 -22.48 13.09 22.52
N LEU A 311 -21.64 14.01 22.96
CA LEU A 311 -20.58 14.59 22.16
C LEU A 311 -19.36 13.65 22.15
N THR A 312 -18.85 13.29 20.96
CA THR A 312 -17.76 12.33 20.82
C THR A 312 -16.72 12.86 19.84
N PRO A 313 -15.42 12.92 20.19
CA PRO A 313 -14.36 13.22 19.25
C PRO A 313 -14.32 12.14 18.17
N THR A 314 -14.34 12.55 16.92
CA THR A 314 -14.39 11.65 15.77
C THR A 314 -13.34 12.09 14.78
N GLU A 315 -12.44 11.17 14.43
CA GLU A 315 -11.49 11.39 13.34
C GLU A 315 -12.24 11.28 12.01
N ILE A 316 -12.11 12.30 11.20
CA ILE A 316 -12.55 12.33 9.81
C ILE A 316 -11.32 12.39 8.90
N ARG A 317 -11.39 11.68 7.79
CA ARG A 317 -10.35 11.69 6.76
C ARG A 317 -10.84 12.43 5.54
N ARG A 318 -9.99 13.24 4.97
CA ARG A 318 -10.16 13.84 3.66
C ARG A 318 -9.04 13.32 2.75
N LEU A 319 -9.36 12.97 1.53
CA LEU A 319 -8.36 12.69 0.52
C LEU A 319 -7.86 14.03 -0.05
N ASP A 320 -6.58 14.33 0.16
CA ASP A 320 -5.96 15.52 -0.41
C ASP A 320 -5.47 15.25 -1.84
N ASP A 321 -4.82 14.09 -2.06
CA ASP A 321 -4.36 13.68 -3.40
C ASP A 321 -4.23 12.15 -3.54
N SER A 322 -4.25 11.70 -4.78
CA SER A 322 -3.90 10.32 -5.17
C SER A 322 -3.09 10.37 -6.46
N PHE A 323 -1.85 9.89 -6.40
CA PHE A 323 -0.91 10.04 -7.49
C PHE A 323 -0.13 8.75 -7.81
N THR A 324 0.37 8.70 -9.02
CA THR A 324 1.38 7.74 -9.48
C THR A 324 2.45 8.50 -10.25
N ASP A 325 3.65 8.55 -9.70
CA ASP A 325 4.79 9.27 -10.26
C ASP A 325 5.93 8.31 -10.59
N THR A 326 6.65 8.59 -11.66
CA THR A 326 7.89 7.91 -12.00
C THR A 326 9.08 8.76 -11.56
N HIS A 327 10.02 8.16 -10.86
CA HIS A 327 11.23 8.84 -10.36
C HIS A 327 12.49 8.08 -10.72
N LEU A 328 13.48 8.78 -11.29
CA LEU A 328 14.78 8.24 -11.63
C LEU A 328 15.79 8.46 -10.51
N CYS A 329 16.08 7.40 -9.74
CA CYS A 329 17.10 7.40 -8.71
C CYS A 329 18.49 7.21 -9.35
N ARG A 330 19.47 8.01 -8.95
CA ARG A 330 20.84 7.95 -9.45
C ARG A 330 21.79 7.78 -8.29
N GLY A 331 22.72 6.82 -8.41
CA GLY A 331 23.74 6.59 -7.41
C GLY A 331 25.08 6.28 -8.03
N ARG A 332 26.14 6.76 -7.40
CA ARG A 332 27.50 6.43 -7.75
C ARG A 332 28.01 5.36 -6.81
N LEU A 333 28.38 4.21 -7.37
CA LEU A 333 28.85 3.05 -6.62
C LEU A 333 30.37 2.91 -6.79
N ASP A 334 31.05 2.69 -5.67
CA ASP A 334 32.48 2.44 -5.61
C ASP A 334 32.76 0.95 -5.89
N LEU A 335 33.55 0.68 -6.91
CA LEU A 335 34.04 -0.64 -7.30
C LEU A 335 35.57 -0.76 -7.10
N SER A 336 36.20 0.23 -6.45
CA SER A 336 37.65 0.19 -6.20
C SER A 336 38.04 -1.09 -5.43
N GLY A 337 39.07 -1.75 -5.89
CA GLY A 337 39.55 -3.02 -5.31
C GLY A 337 38.78 -4.29 -5.79
N THR A 338 37.81 -4.16 -6.69
CA THR A 338 37.11 -5.32 -7.29
C THR A 338 37.71 -5.81 -8.60
N ASP A 339 38.67 -5.11 -9.17
CA ASP A 339 39.30 -5.38 -10.49
C ASP A 339 38.28 -5.62 -11.63
N THR A 340 37.14 -4.92 -11.57
CA THR A 340 36.02 -5.08 -12.50
C THR A 340 36.39 -4.54 -13.89
N GLU A 341 36.33 -5.38 -14.93
CA GLU A 341 36.46 -4.96 -16.32
C GLU A 341 35.11 -4.66 -16.95
N ARG A 342 34.13 -5.52 -16.71
CA ARG A 342 32.76 -5.35 -17.21
C ARG A 342 31.70 -5.86 -16.23
N ILE A 343 30.49 -5.32 -16.35
CA ILE A 343 29.31 -5.78 -15.64
C ILE A 343 28.53 -6.74 -16.56
N LEU A 344 28.21 -7.92 -16.05
CA LEU A 344 27.36 -8.90 -16.74
C LEU A 344 25.88 -8.67 -16.51
N ASP A 345 25.52 -8.32 -15.26
CA ASP A 345 24.15 -8.01 -14.86
C ASP A 345 24.13 -7.05 -13.68
N MET A 346 23.16 -6.16 -13.68
CA MET A 346 22.77 -5.35 -12.54
C MET A 346 21.29 -5.54 -12.26
N SER A 347 20.96 -5.86 -11.01
CA SER A 347 19.57 -6.01 -10.58
C SER A 347 19.32 -5.34 -9.24
N VAL A 348 18.11 -4.86 -9.01
CA VAL A 348 17.71 -4.30 -7.72
C VAL A 348 17.40 -5.43 -6.76
N ALA A 349 18.11 -5.48 -5.63
CA ALA A 349 17.90 -6.45 -4.56
C ALA A 349 16.77 -6.06 -3.60
N GLY A 350 16.54 -4.75 -3.43
CA GLY A 350 15.50 -4.24 -2.59
C GLY A 350 15.59 -2.73 -2.41
N ILE A 351 14.48 -2.16 -1.92
CA ILE A 351 14.37 -0.74 -1.56
C ILE A 351 13.92 -0.67 -0.11
N GLU A 352 14.69 0.03 0.70
CA GLU A 352 14.33 0.37 2.08
C GLU A 352 14.05 1.87 2.14
N TYR A 353 12.91 2.28 2.68
CA TYR A 353 12.53 3.68 2.72
C TYR A 353 11.73 4.05 3.96
N ASN A 354 11.79 5.34 4.29
CA ASN A 354 10.97 6.00 5.29
C ASN A 354 10.15 7.10 4.63
N THR A 355 9.03 7.41 5.25
CA THR A 355 8.12 8.46 4.78
C THR A 355 7.94 9.51 5.87
N SER A 356 7.94 10.77 5.48
CA SER A 356 7.68 11.88 6.39
C SER A 356 7.03 13.06 5.66
N ARG A 357 6.38 13.93 6.42
CA ARG A 357 5.94 15.25 5.96
C ARG A 357 6.91 16.29 6.48
N VAL A 358 7.43 17.11 5.58
CA VAL A 358 8.33 18.23 5.91
C VAL A 358 7.71 19.52 5.36
N LYS A 359 7.04 20.31 6.22
CA LYS A 359 6.22 21.48 5.82
C LYS A 359 5.15 21.08 4.81
N ASP A 360 5.22 21.61 3.59
CA ASP A 360 4.28 21.39 2.49
C ASP A 360 4.85 20.39 1.47
N GLU A 361 5.72 19.48 1.92
CA GLU A 361 6.30 18.44 1.08
C GLU A 361 6.13 17.05 1.72
N LEU A 362 5.78 16.08 0.90
CA LEU A 362 5.95 14.66 1.19
C LEU A 362 7.39 14.28 0.86
N LEU A 363 8.05 13.66 1.80
CA LEU A 363 9.40 13.15 1.64
C LEU A 363 9.41 11.64 1.75
N ILE A 364 9.95 10.98 0.72
CA ILE A 364 10.32 9.57 0.75
C ILE A 364 11.82 9.51 0.58
N SER A 365 12.51 8.94 1.56
CA SER A 365 13.97 8.82 1.52
C SER A 365 14.42 7.44 2.00
N GLY A 366 15.50 6.94 1.42
CA GLY A 366 15.98 5.62 1.77
C GLY A 366 17.16 5.16 0.95
N ALA A 367 17.36 3.85 0.89
CA ALA A 367 18.46 3.23 0.17
C ALA A 367 17.98 2.16 -0.83
N ILE A 368 18.59 2.14 -1.99
CA ILE A 368 18.39 1.13 -3.03
C ILE A 368 19.60 0.20 -2.98
N LYS A 369 19.33 -1.10 -2.77
CA LYS A 369 20.34 -2.16 -2.81
C LYS A 369 20.36 -2.77 -4.21
N VAL A 370 21.54 -2.88 -4.78
CA VAL A 370 21.76 -3.47 -6.11
C VAL A 370 22.74 -4.62 -6.04
N ASN A 371 22.44 -5.65 -6.81
CA ASN A 371 23.33 -6.78 -7.05
C ASN A 371 24.07 -6.54 -8.36
N LEU A 372 25.36 -6.78 -8.35
CA LEU A 372 26.25 -6.67 -9.50
C LEU A 372 26.93 -8.01 -9.77
N LEU A 373 26.77 -8.54 -10.96
CA LEU A 373 27.53 -9.66 -11.46
C LEU A 373 28.59 -9.12 -12.43
N THR A 374 29.85 -9.34 -12.11
CA THR A 374 30.99 -8.68 -12.79
C THR A 374 32.00 -9.67 -13.30
N VAL A 375 32.81 -9.24 -14.25
CA VAL A 375 34.00 -9.98 -14.74
C VAL A 375 35.21 -9.10 -14.50
N SER A 376 36.25 -9.71 -13.93
CA SER A 376 37.58 -9.07 -13.76
C SER A 376 38.42 -9.15 -15.04
N LYS A 377 39.55 -8.44 -15.07
CA LYS A 377 40.54 -8.51 -16.18
C LYS A 377 41.15 -9.92 -16.38
N GLU A 378 41.11 -10.74 -15.34
CA GLU A 378 41.52 -12.14 -15.37
C GLU A 378 40.42 -13.10 -15.81
N ASN A 379 39.27 -12.54 -16.28
CA ASN A 379 38.05 -13.25 -16.66
C ASN A 379 37.38 -14.03 -15.51
N GLU A 380 37.59 -13.60 -14.27
CA GLU A 380 36.90 -14.17 -13.12
C GLU A 380 35.55 -13.51 -12.89
N ILE A 381 34.49 -14.32 -12.73
CA ILE A 381 33.17 -13.85 -12.40
C ILE A 381 33.05 -13.64 -10.88
N SER A 382 32.58 -12.48 -10.48
CA SER A 382 32.37 -12.11 -9.08
C SER A 382 30.99 -11.48 -8.88
N PHE A 383 30.51 -11.58 -7.65
CA PHE A 383 29.22 -11.01 -7.24
C PHE A 383 29.45 -10.00 -6.12
N PHE A 384 28.85 -8.81 -6.28
CA PHE A 384 28.91 -7.76 -5.27
C PHE A 384 27.50 -7.22 -4.96
N GLU A 385 27.27 -6.87 -3.72
CA GLU A 385 26.11 -6.09 -3.30
C GLU A 385 26.58 -4.68 -2.96
N ARG A 386 25.87 -3.68 -3.47
CA ARG A 386 26.13 -2.26 -3.23
C ARG A 386 24.81 -1.57 -2.93
N GLN A 387 24.88 -0.40 -2.32
CA GLN A 387 23.70 0.43 -2.08
C GLN A 387 24.00 1.89 -2.34
N PHE A 388 22.97 2.65 -2.65
CA PHE A 388 23.01 4.09 -2.73
C PHE A 388 21.71 4.69 -2.22
N ASP A 389 21.79 5.92 -1.71
CA ASP A 389 20.65 6.62 -1.13
C ASP A 389 19.82 7.29 -2.23
N PHE A 390 18.52 7.42 -1.99
CA PHE A 390 17.62 8.16 -2.84
C PHE A 390 16.69 9.04 -2.01
N GLU A 391 16.18 10.09 -2.64
CA GLU A 391 15.22 11.00 -2.07
C GLU A 391 14.20 11.40 -3.13
N TYR A 392 12.90 11.32 -2.80
CA TYR A 392 11.81 11.81 -3.60
C TYR A 392 11.00 12.82 -2.78
N ARG A 393 10.74 13.99 -3.36
CA ARG A 393 9.95 15.08 -2.76
C ARG A 393 8.80 15.43 -3.66
N ARG A 394 7.63 15.58 -3.05
CA ARG A 394 6.43 16.06 -3.71
C ARG A 394 5.77 17.15 -2.88
N ARG A 395 5.44 18.27 -3.52
CA ARG A 395 4.68 19.37 -2.88
C ARG A 395 3.22 19.00 -2.84
N GLU A 396 2.59 19.22 -1.69
CA GLU A 396 1.18 18.97 -1.45
C GLU A 396 0.58 20.04 -0.55
N GLU A 397 -0.69 20.37 -0.80
CA GLU A 397 -1.46 21.23 0.10
C GLU A 397 -2.17 20.38 1.15
N PHE A 398 -1.69 20.47 2.38
CA PHE A 398 -2.27 19.72 3.50
C PHE A 398 -3.30 20.55 4.22
N SER A 399 -4.49 20.00 4.41
CA SER A 399 -5.61 20.67 5.06
C SER A 399 -5.85 20.21 6.49
N GLY A 400 -5.12 19.20 6.98
CA GLY A 400 -5.39 18.55 8.25
C GLY A 400 -4.30 18.70 9.30
N GLU A 401 -4.68 18.35 10.54
CA GLU A 401 -3.77 18.31 11.69
C GLU A 401 -2.67 17.25 11.51
N ARG A 402 -3.05 16.11 10.93
CA ARG A 402 -2.17 14.96 10.68
C ARG A 402 -2.31 14.51 9.23
N THR A 403 -1.21 14.09 8.64
CA THR A 403 -1.17 13.50 7.29
C THR A 403 -0.88 12.00 7.39
N GLU A 404 -1.67 11.22 6.69
CA GLU A 404 -1.45 9.78 6.52
C GLU A 404 -1.19 9.49 5.05
N PHE A 405 -0.05 8.86 4.74
CA PHE A 405 0.21 8.33 3.41
C PHE A 405 1.08 7.08 3.52
N SER A 406 0.85 6.16 2.60
CA SER A 406 1.55 4.87 2.56
C SER A 406 1.88 4.55 1.10
N PRO A 407 3.03 5.04 0.59
CA PRO A 407 3.40 4.82 -0.79
C PRO A 407 3.68 3.33 -1.06
N PHE A 408 3.38 2.93 -2.28
CA PHE A 408 3.82 1.67 -2.85
C PHE A 408 4.86 1.98 -3.92
N ILE A 409 6.05 1.38 -3.79
CA ILE A 409 7.17 1.62 -4.69
C ILE A 409 7.44 0.34 -5.49
N THR A 410 7.45 0.47 -6.81
CA THR A 410 7.77 -0.60 -7.75
C THR A 410 9.00 -0.19 -8.56
N VAL A 411 9.98 -1.10 -8.71
CA VAL A 411 11.09 -0.90 -9.63
C VAL A 411 10.59 -1.18 -11.04
N THR A 412 10.70 -0.20 -11.93
CA THR A 412 10.27 -0.30 -13.34
C THR A 412 11.43 -0.43 -14.31
N GLY A 413 12.62 0.00 -13.91
CA GLY A 413 13.81 -0.12 -14.74
C GLY A 413 15.11 -0.03 -13.94
N SER A 414 16.16 -0.62 -14.49
CA SER A 414 17.53 -0.47 -13.98
C SER A 414 18.53 -0.45 -15.12
N ASP A 415 19.43 0.51 -15.08
CA ASP A 415 20.50 0.69 -16.05
C ASP A 415 21.77 1.22 -15.35
N TYR A 416 22.91 1.11 -16.01
CA TYR A 416 24.19 1.52 -15.46
C TYR A 416 25.17 2.01 -16.53
N ILE A 417 26.12 2.83 -16.08
CA ILE A 417 27.29 3.22 -16.88
C ILE A 417 28.54 2.91 -16.05
N LEU A 418 29.41 2.05 -16.56
CA LEU A 418 30.69 1.77 -15.93
C LEU A 418 31.72 2.85 -16.34
N ASN A 419 32.27 3.54 -15.36
CA ASN A 419 33.24 4.61 -15.53
C ASN A 419 34.64 4.08 -15.12
N SER A 420 35.58 4.05 -16.04
CA SER A 420 37.01 3.75 -15.78
C SER A 420 37.31 2.57 -14.83
N GLY A 421 36.43 1.56 -14.73
CA GLY A 421 36.63 0.33 -13.96
C GLY A 421 36.42 0.42 -12.46
N ASP A 422 36.55 1.61 -11.88
CA ASP A 422 36.50 1.80 -10.41
C ASP A 422 35.17 2.38 -9.88
N THR A 423 34.34 2.91 -10.76
CA THR A 423 33.05 3.49 -10.38
C THR A 423 31.95 3.13 -11.37
N LEU A 424 30.75 2.90 -10.82
CA LEU A 424 29.54 2.62 -11.57
C LEU A 424 28.50 3.71 -11.28
N ASP A 425 27.99 4.35 -12.30
CA ASP A 425 26.82 5.22 -12.19
C ASP A 425 25.56 4.36 -12.40
N ALA A 426 24.88 4.00 -11.31
CA ALA A 426 23.65 3.24 -11.33
C ALA A 426 22.44 4.18 -11.51
N ARG A 427 21.49 3.72 -12.32
CA ARG A 427 20.20 4.38 -12.54
C ARG A 427 19.09 3.37 -12.27
N VAL A 428 18.21 3.69 -11.35
CA VAL A 428 17.05 2.85 -11.01
C VAL A 428 15.80 3.70 -11.16
N GLU A 429 14.93 3.29 -12.05
CA GLU A 429 13.63 3.89 -12.22
C GLU A 429 12.63 3.22 -11.30
N ILE A 430 11.90 4.02 -10.55
CA ILE A 430 10.85 3.57 -9.63
C ILE A 430 9.55 4.28 -9.93
N THR A 431 8.45 3.54 -9.84
CA THR A 431 7.10 4.10 -9.83
C THR A 431 6.61 4.14 -8.39
N ILE A 432 6.13 5.31 -7.97
CA ILE A 432 5.62 5.59 -6.64
C ILE A 432 4.13 5.88 -6.74
N SER A 433 3.30 5.01 -6.16
CA SER A 433 1.85 5.21 -6.08
C SER A 433 1.44 5.43 -4.63
N ALA A 434 0.68 6.49 -4.36
CA ALA A 434 0.20 6.80 -3.02
C ALA A 434 -1.15 7.53 -3.04
N ALA A 435 -1.92 7.36 -1.96
CA ALA A 435 -2.97 8.29 -1.58
C ALA A 435 -2.56 9.04 -0.33
N VAL A 436 -2.90 10.31 -0.28
CA VAL A 436 -2.56 11.25 0.79
C VAL A 436 -3.83 11.68 1.47
N PHE A 437 -3.93 11.42 2.76
CA PHE A 437 -5.09 11.77 3.56
C PHE A 437 -4.71 12.80 4.62
N SER A 438 -5.50 13.84 4.73
CA SER A 438 -5.55 14.71 5.92
C SER A 438 -6.54 14.15 6.92
N VAL A 439 -6.14 14.11 8.18
CA VAL A 439 -6.94 13.62 9.30
C VAL A 439 -7.17 14.75 10.28
N ASN A 440 -8.44 15.02 10.54
CA ASN A 440 -8.90 16.02 11.51
C ASN A 440 -9.76 15.37 12.59
N THR A 441 -9.73 15.91 13.79
CA THR A 441 -10.62 15.49 14.87
C THR A 441 -11.74 16.51 15.04
N VAL A 442 -12.99 16.10 14.82
CA VAL A 442 -14.19 16.91 14.98
C VAL A 442 -15.02 16.37 16.14
N ASN A 443 -15.47 17.26 17.03
CA ASN A 443 -16.40 16.88 18.07
C ASN A 443 -17.82 16.86 17.49
N VAL A 444 -18.43 15.68 17.41
CA VAL A 444 -19.75 15.48 16.80
C VAL A 444 -20.70 14.78 17.76
N ILE A 445 -21.97 15.08 17.63
CA ILE A 445 -23.02 14.41 18.40
C ILE A 445 -23.31 13.05 17.75
N THR A 446 -23.17 11.99 18.55
CA THR A 446 -23.41 10.60 18.11
C THR A 446 -24.73 10.05 18.60
N ASP A 447 -25.32 10.69 19.62
CA ASP A 447 -26.59 10.29 20.19
C ASP A 447 -27.33 11.49 20.82
N ILE A 448 -28.65 11.55 20.69
CA ILE A 448 -29.53 12.54 21.32
C ILE A 448 -30.75 11.81 21.86
N THR A 449 -30.99 12.00 23.14
CA THR A 449 -32.21 11.53 23.80
C THR A 449 -33.05 12.73 24.25
N VAL A 450 -34.33 12.77 23.86
CA VAL A 450 -35.29 13.80 24.29
C VAL A 450 -36.12 13.22 25.41
N ASP A 451 -36.08 13.88 26.61
CA ASP A 451 -36.85 13.48 27.75
C ASP A 451 -38.24 14.16 27.70
N SER A 452 -39.20 13.49 27.12
CA SER A 452 -40.59 13.98 26.99
C SER A 452 -41.32 14.11 28.34
N GLU A 453 -40.82 13.48 29.42
CA GLU A 453 -41.41 13.59 30.76
C GLU A 453 -40.91 14.85 31.51
N ARG A 454 -39.86 15.50 30.97
CA ARG A 454 -39.32 16.76 31.54
C ARG A 454 -39.48 17.93 30.59
N PRO A 455 -40.69 18.47 30.44
CA PRO A 455 -40.89 19.67 29.63
C PRO A 455 -40.24 20.87 30.30
N LYS A 456 -39.57 21.69 29.49
CA LYS A 456 -39.02 22.97 29.94
C LYS A 456 -40.15 23.92 30.27
N LYS A 457 -40.01 24.64 31.40
CA LYS A 457 -41.01 25.66 31.78
C LYS A 457 -40.92 26.82 30.78
N PRO A 458 -42.06 27.19 30.14
CA PRO A 458 -42.07 28.35 29.27
C PRO A 458 -41.78 29.62 30.07
N SER A 459 -41.06 30.59 29.46
CA SER A 459 -40.88 31.91 30.07
C SER A 459 -42.26 32.56 30.35
N GLU A 460 -42.45 33.14 31.49
CA GLU A 460 -43.67 33.91 31.82
C GLU A 460 -43.72 35.25 31.05
N ALA A 461 -42.55 35.78 30.62
CA ALA A 461 -42.45 37.00 29.85
C ALA A 461 -42.78 36.72 28.37
N ALA A 462 -43.66 37.51 27.78
CA ALA A 462 -43.96 37.44 26.34
C ALA A 462 -42.79 37.90 25.49
N LEU A 463 -41.93 38.78 26.00
CA LEU A 463 -40.75 39.33 25.37
C LEU A 463 -39.66 39.64 26.41
N THR A 464 -38.44 39.23 26.13
CA THR A 464 -37.28 39.54 26.96
C THR A 464 -36.33 40.47 26.19
N VAL A 465 -35.79 41.48 26.90
CA VAL A 465 -34.77 42.38 26.34
C VAL A 465 -33.40 41.95 26.82
N TYR A 466 -32.52 41.61 25.89
CA TYR A 466 -31.16 41.22 26.15
C TYR A 466 -30.16 42.23 25.58
N PHE A 467 -29.15 42.59 26.34
CA PHE A 467 -28.08 43.50 25.89
C PHE A 467 -26.89 42.64 25.45
N ALA A 468 -26.75 42.45 24.15
CA ALA A 468 -25.69 41.65 23.58
C ALA A 468 -24.43 42.47 23.34
N ASP A 469 -23.29 41.87 23.66
CA ASP A 469 -21.99 42.42 23.33
C ASP A 469 -21.52 41.94 21.94
N LYS A 470 -20.65 42.72 21.34
CA LYS A 470 -20.02 42.37 20.05
C LYS A 470 -19.31 41.03 20.16
N GLY A 471 -19.56 40.12 19.22
CA GLY A 471 -18.93 38.78 19.13
C GLY A 471 -19.74 37.67 19.83
N GLU A 472 -20.84 37.98 20.49
CA GLU A 472 -21.73 36.92 21.02
C GLU A 472 -22.44 36.18 19.90
N LYS A 473 -22.60 34.89 20.08
CA LYS A 473 -23.28 34.00 19.11
C LYS A 473 -24.78 33.97 19.42
N VAL A 474 -25.60 34.26 18.43
CA VAL A 474 -27.07 34.18 18.53
C VAL A 474 -27.52 32.78 18.96
N TRP A 475 -26.77 31.73 18.54
CA TRP A 475 -27.01 30.35 18.99
C TRP A 475 -26.95 30.19 20.51
N ASP A 476 -25.94 30.73 21.16
CA ASP A 476 -25.78 30.62 22.63
C ASP A 476 -26.84 31.40 23.38
N ILE A 477 -27.23 32.56 22.85
CA ILE A 477 -28.33 33.38 23.37
C ILE A 477 -29.66 32.62 23.24
N ALA A 478 -29.96 32.05 22.06
CA ALA A 478 -31.17 31.29 21.80
C ALA A 478 -31.31 30.08 22.72
N ARG A 479 -30.22 29.34 22.91
CA ARG A 479 -30.12 28.20 23.83
C ARG A 479 -30.41 28.62 25.28
N HIS A 480 -29.83 29.73 25.73
CA HIS A 480 -30.02 30.24 27.10
C HIS A 480 -31.48 30.61 27.39
N TYR A 481 -32.14 31.19 26.40
CA TYR A 481 -33.53 31.63 26.54
C TYR A 481 -34.60 30.63 26.07
N ASN A 482 -34.19 29.39 25.71
CA ASN A 482 -35.06 28.34 25.18
C ASN A 482 -35.93 28.82 24.00
N THR A 483 -35.33 29.53 23.04
CA THR A 483 -35.96 29.98 21.78
C THR A 483 -35.11 29.52 20.60
N THR A 484 -35.54 29.80 19.37
CA THR A 484 -34.75 29.46 18.18
C THR A 484 -33.88 30.63 17.74
N ALA A 485 -32.69 30.35 17.18
CA ALA A 485 -31.80 31.39 16.66
C ALA A 485 -32.49 32.18 15.54
N ASP A 486 -33.27 31.52 14.67
CA ASP A 486 -34.00 32.14 13.57
C ASP A 486 -35.04 33.15 14.04
N LYS A 487 -35.75 32.88 15.16
CA LYS A 487 -36.67 33.85 15.75
C LYS A 487 -35.96 35.10 16.26
N ILE A 488 -34.77 34.93 16.89
CA ILE A 488 -33.98 36.09 17.34
C ILE A 488 -33.49 36.90 16.14
N ILE A 489 -32.99 36.25 15.10
CA ILE A 489 -32.50 36.88 13.88
C ILE A 489 -33.62 37.69 13.20
N SER A 490 -34.76 37.05 12.99
CA SER A 490 -35.90 37.68 12.31
C SER A 490 -36.48 38.85 13.08
N GLU A 491 -36.62 38.72 14.41
CA GLU A 491 -37.22 39.77 15.26
C GLU A 491 -36.30 41.01 15.36
N ASN A 492 -35.00 40.81 15.28
CA ASN A 492 -34.00 41.89 15.43
C ASN A 492 -33.36 42.33 14.12
N ASN A 493 -33.79 41.78 12.97
CA ASN A 493 -33.19 42.05 11.66
C ASN A 493 -31.66 41.87 11.63
N LEU A 494 -31.15 40.82 12.27
CA LEU A 494 -29.74 40.52 12.28
C LEU A 494 -29.31 39.93 10.93
N GLU A 495 -28.11 40.27 10.47
CA GLU A 495 -27.55 39.77 9.19
C GLU A 495 -27.01 38.33 9.29
N GLY A 496 -26.89 37.75 10.53
CA GLY A 496 -26.33 36.41 10.71
C GLY A 496 -26.30 35.94 12.18
N MET A 497 -25.60 34.83 12.39
CA MET A 497 -25.49 34.14 13.67
C MET A 497 -24.53 34.80 14.68
N LEU A 498 -23.86 35.89 14.31
CA LEU A 498 -22.89 36.59 15.16
C LEU A 498 -23.35 38.04 15.37
N VAL A 499 -23.34 38.50 16.60
CA VAL A 499 -23.62 39.90 16.95
C VAL A 499 -22.43 40.76 16.51
N THR A 500 -22.64 41.66 15.55
CA THR A 500 -21.57 42.44 14.93
C THR A 500 -21.17 43.69 15.73
N GLU A 501 -22.10 44.24 16.52
CA GLU A 501 -21.92 45.39 17.40
C GLU A 501 -22.73 45.29 18.67
N LYS A 502 -22.38 45.99 19.72
CA LYS A 502 -23.15 46.03 20.96
C LYS A 502 -24.55 46.59 20.69
N CYS A 503 -25.54 45.75 20.90
CA CYS A 503 -26.93 46.08 20.62
C CYS A 503 -27.89 45.52 21.64
N ARG A 504 -29.15 46.00 21.57
CA ARG A 504 -30.25 45.49 22.35
C ARG A 504 -31.05 44.49 21.47
N LEU A 505 -31.19 43.28 21.93
CA LEU A 505 -31.93 42.24 21.24
C LEU A 505 -33.26 42.00 21.94
N LEU A 506 -34.30 41.86 21.15
CA LEU A 506 -35.60 41.37 21.57
C LEU A 506 -35.60 39.85 21.43
N ILE A 507 -35.82 39.17 22.55
CA ILE A 507 -35.86 37.69 22.61
C ILE A 507 -37.31 37.23 22.62
N PRO A 508 -37.84 36.75 21.50
CA PRO A 508 -39.23 36.27 21.45
C PRO A 508 -39.38 34.95 22.19
N ARG A 509 -40.56 34.67 22.65
CA ARG A 509 -40.94 33.38 23.23
C ARG A 509 -40.88 32.28 22.15
N ALA A 510 -40.44 31.09 22.53
CA ALA A 510 -40.41 29.89 21.69
C ALA A 510 -41.76 29.47 21.14
#